data_ebf4bd17f10160818a90a7a4c187669a
#
_entry.id   ebf4bd17f10160818a90a7a4c187669a
#
_cell.length_a   1.000
_cell.length_b   1.000
_cell.length_c   1.000
_cell.angle_alpha   90.00
_cell.angle_beta   90.00
_cell.angle_gamma   90.00
#
_symmetry.space_group_name_H-M   'P 1'
#
loop_
_entity.id
_entity.type
_entity.pdbx_description
1 polymer ?
#
loop_
_entity_poly.entity_id
_entity_poly.type
_entity_poly.pdbx_seq_one_letter_code
_entity_poly.pdbx_strand_id
1 'polypeptide(L)'
;SKVGATIADDIQNSSLYSGVLALIAIFLYILIRFRKWQFSTGAVVALFHDTLFVLSAFSIANLFGLSYEVDQVFIAALLTIIGYSINDTVVVFDRVRENLGIKAGSEVIPVVNESINKTISRTLITSLTTFVVVLVLFLFGGPSLSGFSFALLIGIIVGTYSSIFVATPVFVDLIKR
;
A
#
# COMPACT_ATOMS: atom_id res chain seq x y z
N SER A 1 -6.27 20.13 28.50
CA SER A 1 -5.80 21.50 28.26
C SER A 1 -6.05 21.88 26.79
N LYS A 2 -6.42 23.14 26.53
CA LYS A 2 -6.75 23.62 25.16
C LYS A 2 -5.58 23.46 24.17
N VAL A 3 -4.34 23.51 24.64
CA VAL A 3 -3.14 23.35 23.80
C VAL A 3 -3.00 21.94 23.22
N GLY A 4 -3.34 20.92 24.00
CA GLY A 4 -3.30 19.55 23.52
C GLY A 4 -4.36 19.25 22.44
N ALA A 5 -5.56 19.80 22.56
CA ALA A 5 -6.62 19.64 21.56
C ALA A 5 -6.26 20.33 20.23
N THR A 6 -5.71 21.55 20.28
CA THR A 6 -5.29 22.27 19.06
C THR A 6 -4.17 21.54 18.31
N ILE A 7 -3.19 20.98 19.03
CA ILE A 7 -2.11 20.20 18.41
C ILE A 7 -2.66 18.91 17.78
N ALA A 8 -3.61 18.24 18.43
CA ALA A 8 -4.24 17.04 17.89
C ALA A 8 -5.03 17.34 16.61
N ASP A 9 -5.79 18.44 16.59
CA ASP A 9 -6.54 18.89 15.41
C ASP A 9 -5.59 19.25 14.24
N ASP A 10 -4.46 19.93 14.52
CA ASP A 10 -3.47 20.28 13.51
C ASP A 10 -2.79 19.03 12.92
N ILE A 11 -2.45 18.03 13.75
CA ILE A 11 -1.89 16.78 13.30
C ILE A 11 -2.91 16.01 12.43
N GLN A 12 -4.17 15.94 12.86
CA GLN A 12 -5.23 15.27 12.12
C GLN A 12 -5.45 15.90 10.75
N ASN A 13 -5.59 17.23 10.69
CA ASN A 13 -5.78 17.95 9.44
C ASN A 13 -4.57 17.80 8.50
N SER A 14 -3.36 18.00 9.00
CA SER A 14 -2.13 17.85 8.22
C SER A 14 -1.98 16.44 7.66
N SER A 15 -2.38 15.41 8.41
CA SER A 15 -2.36 14.01 8.00
C SER A 15 -3.34 13.73 6.87
N LEU A 16 -4.56 14.24 6.99
CA LEU A 16 -5.59 14.10 5.95
C LEU A 16 -5.13 14.77 4.65
N TYR A 17 -4.65 16.01 4.72
CA TYR A 17 -4.14 16.72 3.54
C TYR A 17 -2.96 15.98 2.90
N SER A 18 -1.99 15.53 3.70
CA SER A 18 -0.83 14.79 3.21
C SER A 18 -1.23 13.47 2.55
N GLY A 19 -2.15 12.73 3.15
CA GLY A 19 -2.67 11.48 2.61
C GLY A 19 -3.41 11.68 1.28
N VAL A 20 -4.30 12.67 1.22
CA VAL A 20 -5.04 12.99 -0.02
C VAL A 20 -4.09 13.45 -1.12
N LEU A 21 -3.13 14.34 -0.82
CA LEU A 21 -2.14 14.79 -1.78
C LEU A 21 -1.27 13.64 -2.28
N ALA A 22 -0.85 12.73 -1.39
CA ALA A 22 -0.09 11.55 -1.78
C ALA A 22 -0.89 10.65 -2.75
N LEU A 23 -2.16 10.38 -2.47
CA LEU A 23 -3.02 9.58 -3.35
C LEU A 23 -3.23 10.25 -4.70
N ILE A 24 -3.45 11.57 -4.75
CA ILE A 24 -3.57 12.32 -6.00
C ILE A 24 -2.27 12.27 -6.80
N ALA A 25 -1.13 12.50 -6.16
CA ALA A 25 0.17 12.46 -6.79
C ALA A 25 0.48 11.06 -7.38
N ILE A 26 0.16 10.00 -6.64
CA ILE A 26 0.31 8.62 -7.09
C ILE A 26 -0.62 8.32 -8.26
N PHE A 27 -1.90 8.74 -8.18
CA PHE A 27 -2.86 8.57 -9.27
C PHE A 27 -2.32 9.20 -10.56
N LEU A 28 -1.87 10.46 -10.48
CA LEU A 28 -1.33 11.19 -11.63
C LEU A 28 -0.04 10.55 -12.15
N TYR A 29 0.87 10.15 -11.26
CA TYR A 29 2.09 9.44 -11.64
C TYR A 29 1.79 8.17 -12.44
N ILE A 30 0.87 7.33 -11.95
CA ILE A 30 0.50 6.08 -12.62
C ILE A 30 -0.23 6.38 -13.94
N LEU A 31 -1.09 7.40 -13.97
CA LEU A 31 -1.79 7.81 -15.17
C LEU A 31 -0.81 8.21 -16.29
N ILE A 32 0.19 9.01 -15.96
CA ILE A 32 1.24 9.43 -16.90
C ILE A 32 2.10 8.23 -17.32
N ARG A 33 2.47 7.38 -16.35
CA ARG A 33 3.35 6.23 -16.58
C ARG A 33 2.71 5.14 -17.45
N PHE A 34 1.45 4.83 -17.22
CA PHE A 34 0.73 3.74 -17.89
C PHE A 34 -0.23 4.20 -18.99
N ARG A 35 -0.55 5.50 -19.05
CA ARG A 35 -1.44 6.12 -20.05
C ARG A 35 -2.85 5.54 -20.11
N LYS A 36 -3.27 4.80 -19.08
CA LYS A 36 -4.62 4.24 -18.95
C LYS A 36 -5.09 4.42 -17.51
N TRP A 37 -6.22 5.07 -17.32
CA TRP A 37 -6.78 5.41 -16.01
C TRP A 37 -7.15 4.17 -15.16
N GLN A 38 -7.41 3.02 -15.81
CA GLN A 38 -7.74 1.77 -15.14
C GLN A 38 -6.59 1.29 -14.20
N PHE A 39 -5.34 1.47 -14.61
CA PHE A 39 -4.18 1.18 -13.76
C PHE A 39 -4.13 2.09 -12.54
N SER A 40 -4.37 3.40 -12.74
CA SER A 40 -4.37 4.39 -11.65
C SER A 40 -5.46 4.09 -10.64
N THR A 41 -6.66 3.78 -11.10
CA THR A 41 -7.79 3.44 -10.22
C THR A 41 -7.53 2.17 -9.44
N GLY A 42 -7.02 1.11 -10.09
CA GLY A 42 -6.66 -0.14 -9.40
C GLY A 42 -5.63 0.08 -8.29
N ALA A 43 -4.59 0.88 -8.57
CA ALA A 43 -3.56 1.20 -7.58
C ALA A 43 -4.12 2.01 -6.40
N VAL A 44 -4.90 3.07 -6.65
CA VAL A 44 -5.46 3.91 -5.58
C VAL A 44 -6.44 3.14 -4.71
N VAL A 45 -7.26 2.27 -5.29
CA VAL A 45 -8.17 1.38 -4.52
C VAL A 45 -7.37 0.45 -3.61
N ALA A 46 -6.28 -0.13 -4.10
CA ALA A 46 -5.40 -0.98 -3.28
C ALA A 46 -4.74 -0.19 -2.14
N LEU A 47 -4.23 1.01 -2.40
CA LEU A 47 -3.63 1.86 -1.36
C LEU A 47 -4.65 2.27 -0.29
N PHE A 48 -5.87 2.58 -0.69
CA PHE A 48 -6.96 2.87 0.25
C PHE A 48 -7.29 1.65 1.12
N HIS A 49 -7.39 0.47 0.51
CA HIS A 49 -7.56 -0.80 1.22
C HIS A 49 -6.44 -1.02 2.24
N ASP A 50 -5.18 -0.86 1.85
CA ASP A 50 -4.01 -1.07 2.72
C ASP A 50 -4.03 -0.13 3.92
N THR A 51 -4.34 1.15 3.68
CA THR A 51 -4.47 2.16 4.73
C THR A 51 -5.55 1.79 5.75
N LEU A 52 -6.74 1.39 5.27
CA LEU A 52 -7.83 0.95 6.14
C LEU A 52 -7.45 -0.28 6.96
N PHE A 53 -6.72 -1.21 6.35
CA PHE A 53 -6.30 -2.44 7.03
C PHE A 53 -5.31 -2.15 8.15
N VAL A 54 -4.33 -1.26 7.93
CA VAL A 54 -3.36 -0.84 8.96
C VAL A 54 -4.06 -0.10 10.11
N LEU A 55 -4.98 0.82 9.81
CA LEU A 55 -5.78 1.51 10.83
C LEU A 55 -6.62 0.54 11.66
N SER A 56 -7.23 -0.45 10.99
CA SER A 56 -8.01 -1.50 11.68
C SER A 56 -7.13 -2.36 12.59
N ALA A 57 -5.92 -2.71 12.12
CA ALA A 57 -4.96 -3.48 12.91
C ALA A 57 -4.52 -2.74 14.18
N PHE A 58 -4.31 -1.42 14.10
CA PHE A 58 -4.04 -0.57 15.27
C PHE A 58 -5.21 -0.55 16.25
N SER A 59 -6.44 -0.38 15.75
CA SER A 59 -7.63 -0.41 16.60
C SER A 59 -7.80 -1.74 17.31
N ILE A 60 -7.56 -2.85 16.62
CA ILE A 60 -7.61 -4.21 17.19
C ILE A 60 -6.49 -4.39 18.21
N ALA A 61 -5.26 -3.98 17.92
CA ALA A 61 -4.13 -4.09 18.84
C ALA A 61 -4.41 -3.35 20.17
N ASN A 62 -5.02 -2.16 20.10
CA ASN A 62 -5.42 -1.40 21.30
C ASN A 62 -6.50 -2.12 22.12
N LEU A 63 -7.44 -2.85 21.51
CA LEU A 63 -8.41 -3.68 22.24
C LEU A 63 -7.74 -4.82 23.02
N PHE A 64 -6.60 -5.32 22.56
CA PHE A 64 -5.80 -6.33 23.25
C PHE A 64 -4.77 -5.75 24.24
N GLY A 65 -4.85 -4.45 24.54
CA GLY A 65 -4.00 -3.78 25.53
C GLY A 65 -2.62 -3.34 25.02
N LEU A 66 -2.38 -3.41 23.70
CA LEU A 66 -1.22 -2.80 23.08
C LEU A 66 -1.55 -1.33 22.82
N SER A 67 -1.06 -0.42 23.67
CA SER A 67 -1.37 1.01 23.58
C SER A 67 -0.52 1.69 22.51
N TYR A 68 -0.83 1.47 21.24
CA TYR A 68 -0.22 2.20 20.14
C TYR A 68 -0.96 3.52 19.89
N GLU A 69 -0.21 4.62 19.86
CA GLU A 69 -0.76 5.94 19.61
C GLU A 69 -0.73 6.27 18.11
N VAL A 70 -1.76 6.97 17.65
CA VAL A 70 -1.82 7.54 16.29
C VAL A 70 -1.18 8.93 16.36
N ASP A 71 0.12 8.95 16.23
CA ASP A 71 0.98 10.13 16.30
C ASP A 71 1.64 10.45 14.94
N GLN A 72 2.56 11.42 14.93
CA GLN A 72 3.32 11.78 13.72
C GLN A 72 4.17 10.60 13.19
N VAL A 73 4.66 9.73 14.07
CA VAL A 73 5.46 8.57 13.70
C VAL A 73 4.60 7.54 13.00
N PHE A 74 3.36 7.35 13.47
CA PHE A 74 2.36 6.49 12.79
C PHE A 74 2.02 7.03 11.39
N ILE A 75 1.86 8.35 11.24
CA ILE A 75 1.59 8.97 9.94
C ILE A 75 2.76 8.74 8.97
N ALA A 76 4.01 8.90 9.47
CA ALA A 76 5.18 8.60 8.68
C ALA A 76 5.24 7.12 8.26
N ALA A 77 4.82 6.19 9.14
CA ALA A 77 4.67 4.78 8.79
C ALA A 77 3.65 4.57 7.67
N LEU A 78 2.46 5.19 7.75
CA LEU A 78 1.44 5.09 6.71
C LEU A 78 1.94 5.59 5.34
N LEU A 79 2.60 6.75 5.30
CA LEU A 79 3.17 7.27 4.06
C LEU A 79 4.26 6.34 3.49
N THR A 80 5.06 5.72 4.36
CA THR A 80 6.07 4.74 3.98
C THR A 80 5.41 3.48 3.41
N ILE A 81 4.33 2.99 4.02
CA ILE A 81 3.55 1.83 3.53
C ILE A 81 2.95 2.13 2.15
N ILE A 82 2.38 3.31 1.96
CA ILE A 82 1.85 3.74 0.66
C ILE A 82 2.95 3.68 -0.41
N GLY A 83 4.12 4.24 -0.13
CA GLY A 83 5.27 4.19 -1.04
C GLY A 83 5.79 2.78 -1.30
N TYR A 84 5.74 1.90 -0.30
CA TYR A 84 6.15 0.51 -0.42
C TYR A 84 5.15 -0.32 -1.25
N SER A 85 3.87 -0.25 -0.93
CA SER A 85 2.80 -0.98 -1.60
C SER A 85 2.70 -0.63 -3.09
N ILE A 86 2.86 0.65 -3.43
CA ILE A 86 2.82 1.07 -4.84
C ILE A 86 3.95 0.48 -5.67
N ASN A 87 5.12 0.22 -5.08
CA ASN A 87 6.25 -0.38 -5.79
C ASN A 87 5.90 -1.78 -6.32
N ASP A 88 5.26 -2.63 -5.51
CA ASP A 88 4.83 -3.96 -5.94
C ASP A 88 3.71 -3.88 -6.98
N THR A 89 2.74 -2.99 -6.79
CA THR A 89 1.66 -2.75 -7.75
C THR A 89 2.20 -2.33 -9.12
N VAL A 90 3.18 -1.42 -9.15
CA VAL A 90 3.81 -0.95 -10.40
C VAL A 90 4.55 -2.08 -11.11
N VAL A 91 5.24 -2.96 -10.38
CA VAL A 91 5.94 -4.12 -10.96
C VAL A 91 4.96 -5.08 -11.65
N VAL A 92 3.85 -5.39 -11.00
CA VAL A 92 2.80 -6.25 -11.57
C VAL A 92 2.17 -5.57 -12.80
N PHE A 93 1.81 -4.30 -12.67
CA PHE A 93 1.17 -3.53 -13.75
C PHE A 93 2.08 -3.31 -14.96
N ASP A 94 3.38 -3.13 -14.75
CA ASP A 94 4.34 -3.01 -15.85
C ASP A 94 4.40 -4.31 -16.67
N ARG A 95 4.41 -5.46 -16.01
CA ARG A 95 4.37 -6.76 -16.67
C ARG A 95 3.03 -7.03 -17.36
N VAL A 96 1.92 -6.65 -16.73
CA VAL A 96 0.57 -6.75 -17.33
C VAL A 96 0.50 -5.90 -18.60
N ARG A 97 0.98 -4.65 -18.54
CA ARG A 97 1.01 -3.76 -19.70
C ARG A 97 1.86 -4.31 -20.85
N GLU A 98 3.05 -4.82 -20.55
CA GLU A 98 3.97 -5.43 -21.50
C GLU A 98 3.31 -6.62 -22.19
N ASN A 99 2.78 -7.57 -21.42
CA ASN A 99 2.17 -8.78 -21.96
C ASN A 99 0.89 -8.49 -22.76
N LEU A 100 0.08 -7.51 -22.36
CA LEU A 100 -1.10 -7.07 -23.12
C LEU A 100 -0.69 -6.41 -24.46
N GLY A 101 0.47 -5.75 -24.52
CA GLY A 101 1.02 -5.20 -25.75
C GLY A 101 1.50 -6.29 -26.71
N ILE A 102 2.18 -7.31 -26.20
CA ILE A 102 2.70 -8.44 -26.99
C ILE A 102 1.56 -9.33 -27.49
N LYS A 103 0.55 -9.58 -26.65
CA LYS A 103 -0.60 -10.46 -26.92
C LYS A 103 -1.86 -9.66 -27.27
N ALA A 104 -1.73 -8.65 -28.12
CA ALA A 104 -2.85 -7.83 -28.54
C ALA A 104 -3.97 -8.69 -29.15
N GLY A 105 -5.21 -8.54 -28.66
CA GLY A 105 -6.37 -9.33 -29.08
C GLY A 105 -6.61 -10.62 -28.29
N SER A 106 -5.73 -11.00 -27.37
CA SER A 106 -5.98 -12.12 -26.45
C SER A 106 -6.92 -11.72 -25.31
N GLU A 107 -7.54 -12.72 -24.68
CA GLU A 107 -8.32 -12.48 -23.46
C GLU A 107 -7.47 -11.91 -22.33
N VAL A 108 -8.00 -10.91 -21.64
CA VAL A 108 -7.28 -10.15 -20.61
C VAL A 108 -6.90 -11.02 -19.41
N ILE A 109 -7.82 -11.89 -18.92
CA ILE A 109 -7.59 -12.67 -17.70
C ILE A 109 -6.39 -13.62 -17.81
N PRO A 110 -6.25 -14.46 -18.85
CA PRO A 110 -5.07 -15.33 -18.99
C PRO A 110 -3.77 -14.54 -19.06
N VAL A 111 -3.76 -13.40 -19.76
CA VAL A 111 -2.57 -12.53 -19.86
C VAL A 111 -2.18 -11.93 -18.50
N VAL A 112 -3.16 -11.49 -17.72
CA VAL A 112 -2.93 -10.97 -16.38
C VAL A 112 -2.41 -12.05 -15.44
N ASN A 113 -3.01 -13.23 -15.43
CA ASN A 113 -2.55 -14.36 -14.60
C ASN A 113 -1.10 -14.77 -14.94
N GLU A 114 -0.75 -14.81 -16.22
CA GLU A 114 0.61 -15.07 -16.64
C GLU A 114 1.58 -13.98 -16.14
N SER A 115 1.15 -12.72 -16.16
CA SER A 115 1.94 -11.58 -15.70
C SER A 115 2.20 -11.65 -14.20
N ILE A 116 1.18 -11.97 -13.40
CA ILE A 116 1.32 -12.19 -11.96
C ILE A 116 2.30 -13.33 -11.69
N ASN A 117 2.13 -14.46 -12.34
CA ASN A 117 3.01 -15.64 -12.14
C ASN A 117 4.49 -15.33 -12.47
N LYS A 118 4.75 -14.44 -13.42
CA LYS A 118 6.11 -14.00 -13.77
C LYS A 118 6.72 -13.03 -12.75
N THR A 119 5.90 -12.33 -11.96
CA THR A 119 6.37 -11.29 -11.02
C THR A 119 6.31 -11.73 -9.57
N ILE A 120 5.48 -12.71 -9.22
CA ILE A 120 5.19 -13.09 -7.82
C ILE A 120 6.46 -13.47 -7.03
N SER A 121 7.40 -14.19 -7.65
CA SER A 121 8.65 -14.59 -6.98
C SER A 121 9.48 -13.37 -6.57
N ARG A 122 9.59 -12.37 -7.44
CA ARG A 122 10.30 -11.12 -7.14
C ARG A 122 9.60 -10.35 -6.02
N THR A 123 8.29 -10.18 -6.12
CA THR A 123 7.48 -9.48 -5.11
C THR A 123 7.60 -10.15 -3.74
N LEU A 124 7.48 -11.47 -3.66
CA LEU A 124 7.62 -12.20 -2.40
C LEU A 124 9.03 -12.09 -1.81
N ILE A 125 10.09 -12.16 -2.61
CA ILE A 125 11.47 -12.02 -2.12
C ILE A 125 11.71 -10.62 -1.56
N THR A 126 11.31 -9.57 -2.28
CA THR A 126 11.47 -8.19 -1.81
C THR A 126 10.66 -7.91 -0.54
N SER A 127 9.42 -8.40 -0.48
CA SER A 127 8.57 -8.22 0.69
C SER A 127 9.07 -9.01 1.90
N LEU A 128 9.53 -10.25 1.70
CA LEU A 128 10.06 -11.06 2.78
C LEU A 128 11.36 -10.48 3.35
N THR A 129 12.27 -10.02 2.51
CA THR A 129 13.52 -9.39 2.97
C THR A 129 13.25 -8.12 3.76
N THR A 130 12.35 -7.26 3.31
CA THR A 130 11.97 -6.05 4.05
C THR A 130 11.22 -6.40 5.34
N PHE A 131 10.32 -7.39 5.29
CA PHE A 131 9.61 -7.87 6.47
C PHE A 131 10.55 -8.34 7.57
N VAL A 132 11.59 -9.13 7.23
CA VAL A 132 12.60 -9.61 8.20
C VAL A 132 13.34 -8.44 8.85
N VAL A 133 13.76 -7.43 8.08
CA VAL A 133 14.42 -6.25 8.62
C VAL A 133 13.51 -5.48 9.58
N VAL A 134 12.26 -5.27 9.20
CA VAL A 134 11.28 -4.56 10.04
C VAL A 134 10.91 -5.40 11.27
N LEU A 135 10.88 -6.73 11.15
CA LEU A 135 10.65 -7.62 12.29
C LEU A 135 11.77 -7.50 13.34
N VAL A 136 13.02 -7.43 12.90
CA VAL A 136 14.16 -7.18 13.81
C VAL A 136 14.00 -5.81 14.50
N LEU A 137 13.59 -4.79 13.75
CA LEU A 137 13.31 -3.47 14.31
C LEU A 137 12.16 -3.52 15.33
N PHE A 138 11.11 -4.28 15.07
CA PHE A 138 9.98 -4.47 15.98
C PHE A 138 10.40 -5.15 17.29
N LEU A 139 11.25 -6.17 17.19
CA LEU A 139 11.68 -6.95 18.38
C LEU A 139 12.74 -6.22 19.21
N PHE A 140 13.61 -5.42 18.59
CA PHE A 140 14.78 -4.84 19.23
C PHE A 140 14.82 -3.30 19.23
N GLY A 141 13.92 -2.62 18.50
CA GLY A 141 13.90 -1.16 18.33
C GLY A 141 13.41 -0.36 19.54
N GLY A 142 12.89 -1.06 20.56
CA GLY A 142 12.39 -0.44 21.77
C GLY A 142 11.00 0.20 21.64
N PRO A 143 10.44 0.71 22.77
CA PRO A 143 9.05 1.20 22.83
C PRO A 143 8.72 2.31 21.85
N SER A 144 9.65 3.23 21.60
CA SER A 144 9.44 4.38 20.71
C SER A 144 9.24 4.01 19.25
N LEU A 145 9.75 2.84 18.82
CA LEU A 145 9.64 2.36 17.44
C LEU A 145 8.64 1.21 17.28
N SER A 146 8.04 0.73 18.38
CA SER A 146 7.16 -0.44 18.33
C SER A 146 5.90 -0.19 17.51
N GLY A 147 5.22 0.93 17.67
CA GLY A 147 4.05 1.30 16.88
C GLY A 147 4.37 1.49 15.39
N PHE A 148 5.48 2.17 15.09
CA PHE A 148 5.98 2.36 13.73
C PHE A 148 6.27 1.03 13.03
N SER A 149 7.07 0.18 13.67
CA SER A 149 7.44 -1.13 13.09
C SER A 149 6.27 -2.10 13.01
N PHE A 150 5.32 -2.06 13.97
CA PHE A 150 4.08 -2.81 13.89
C PHE A 150 3.26 -2.39 12.65
N ALA A 151 3.07 -1.07 12.43
CA ALA A 151 2.39 -0.58 11.23
C ALA A 151 3.06 -1.08 9.96
N LEU A 152 4.40 -0.97 9.87
CA LEU A 152 5.15 -1.43 8.70
C LEU A 152 5.03 -2.95 8.48
N LEU A 153 5.08 -3.78 9.51
CA LEU A 153 4.91 -5.23 9.39
C LEU A 153 3.56 -5.58 8.76
N ILE A 154 2.48 -4.99 9.28
CA ILE A 154 1.14 -5.18 8.72
C ILE A 154 1.07 -4.63 7.30
N GLY A 155 1.59 -3.42 7.07
CA GLY A 155 1.57 -2.75 5.77
C GLY A 155 2.33 -3.52 4.68
N ILE A 156 3.46 -4.15 4.99
CA ILE A 156 4.22 -4.98 4.04
C ILE A 156 3.41 -6.21 3.63
N ILE A 157 2.80 -6.91 4.59
CA ILE A 157 1.98 -8.10 4.31
C ILE A 157 0.78 -7.71 3.45
N VAL A 158 0.03 -6.71 3.89
CA VAL A 158 -1.22 -6.28 3.23
C VAL A 158 -0.93 -5.68 1.86
N GLY A 159 0.11 -4.84 1.71
CA GLY A 159 0.51 -4.23 0.44
C GLY A 159 0.96 -5.26 -0.60
N THR A 160 1.68 -6.30 -0.17
CA THR A 160 2.05 -7.42 -1.06
C THR A 160 0.80 -8.19 -1.52
N TYR A 161 -0.13 -8.45 -0.62
CA TYR A 161 -1.40 -9.09 -0.94
C TYR A 161 -2.24 -8.22 -1.88
N SER A 162 -2.39 -6.95 -1.57
CA SER A 162 -3.31 -6.03 -2.27
C SER A 162 -2.89 -5.75 -3.71
N SER A 163 -1.59 -5.73 -4.01
CA SER A 163 -1.09 -5.56 -5.38
C SER A 163 -1.60 -6.64 -6.33
N ILE A 164 -1.73 -7.86 -5.84
CA ILE A 164 -2.17 -9.03 -6.61
C ILE A 164 -3.70 -9.18 -6.55
N PHE A 165 -4.30 -9.10 -5.35
CA PHE A 165 -5.68 -9.50 -5.11
C PHE A 165 -6.67 -8.34 -5.01
N VAL A 166 -6.20 -7.08 -5.01
CA VAL A 166 -7.05 -5.88 -5.02
C VAL A 166 -6.77 -5.04 -6.27
N ALA A 167 -5.55 -4.54 -6.45
CA ALA A 167 -5.21 -3.66 -7.57
C ALA A 167 -5.47 -4.32 -8.93
N THR A 168 -5.01 -5.56 -9.08
CA THR A 168 -5.10 -6.28 -10.35
C THR A 168 -6.54 -6.66 -10.73
N PRO A 169 -7.39 -7.24 -9.84
CA PRO A 169 -8.79 -7.48 -10.15
C PRO A 169 -9.58 -6.21 -10.49
N VAL A 170 -9.37 -5.11 -9.75
CA VAL A 170 -10.00 -3.83 -10.05
C VAL A 170 -9.62 -3.35 -11.46
N PHE A 171 -8.35 -3.46 -11.83
CA PHE A 171 -7.89 -3.16 -13.20
C PHE A 171 -8.60 -4.03 -14.23
N VAL A 172 -8.70 -5.35 -14.00
CA VAL A 172 -9.34 -6.31 -14.92
C VAL A 172 -10.81 -5.98 -15.11
N ASP A 173 -11.55 -5.66 -14.05
CA ASP A 173 -12.96 -5.31 -14.11
C ASP A 173 -13.20 -3.99 -14.88
N LEU A 174 -12.31 -3.03 -14.73
CA LEU A 174 -12.42 -1.74 -15.42
C LEU A 174 -12.02 -1.79 -16.89
N ILE A 175 -11.18 -2.75 -17.32
CA ILE A 175 -10.80 -2.88 -18.72
C ILE A 175 -11.80 -3.69 -19.54
N LYS A 176 -12.64 -4.50 -18.87
CA LYS A 176 -13.70 -5.29 -19.51
C LYS A 176 -14.99 -4.50 -19.79
N ARG A 177 -15.17 -3.39 -19.07
CA ARG A 177 -16.31 -2.48 -19.28
C ARG A 177 -16.03 -1.52 -20.42
#